data_96cdf440155568c5c30f6c62fde4c5bc
#
_entry.id   96cdf440155568c5c30f6c62fde4c5bc
#
_cell.length_a   1.000
_cell.length_b   1.000
_cell.length_c   1.000
_cell.angle_alpha   90.00
_cell.angle_beta   90.00
_cell.angle_gamma   90.00
#
_symmetry.space_group_name_H-M   'P 1'
#
loop_
_entity.id
_entity.type
_entity.pdbx_description
1 polymer ?
#
loop_
_entity_poly.entity_id
_entity_poly.type
_entity_poly.pdbx_seq_one_letter_code
_entity_poly.pdbx_strand_id
1 'polypeptide(L)'
;MENYDTPPVPEDNAEVPETPVSPTPQKRDELAEQKKRCDDLNDRYLRLAADFDNYRKRTSRDHESLVQHANERFAVDILEIADNMERALKADDDHLRTGVEQIRQLLAGILARNGITPIDALKKSFDPGEHEAVAHVSSDETEGTVVDVLSPGYRMHKKVIRYAKVAVSKGHTSNDEATVEK
;
A
#
# COMPACT_ATOMS: atom_id res chain seq x y z
N MET A 1 -7.29 -80.47 27.22
CA MET A 1 -7.98 -81.40 26.31
C MET A 1 -8.66 -80.55 25.26
N GLU A 2 -8.19 -80.63 24.15
CA GLU A 2 -8.65 -80.70 22.77
C GLU A 2 -7.62 -80.09 21.83
N ASN A 3 -6.93 -81.02 21.16
CA ASN A 3 -6.02 -80.77 20.08
C ASN A 3 -6.81 -80.30 18.89
N TYR A 4 -6.53 -79.12 18.33
CA TYR A 4 -6.93 -78.73 16.98
C TYR A 4 -5.77 -79.00 16.06
N ASP A 5 -5.92 -80.06 15.32
CA ASP A 5 -5.10 -80.53 14.23
C ASP A 5 -5.13 -79.51 13.07
N THR A 6 -4.05 -78.87 12.78
CA THR A 6 -3.89 -77.94 11.68
C THR A 6 -3.37 -78.74 10.47
N PRO A 7 -4.07 -78.75 9.33
CA PRO A 7 -3.57 -79.45 8.14
C PRO A 7 -2.35 -78.72 7.56
N PRO A 8 -1.41 -79.45 6.93
CA PRO A 8 -0.18 -78.88 6.35
C PRO A 8 -0.51 -78.06 5.11
N VAL A 9 0.01 -76.82 5.09
CA VAL A 9 0.01 -75.94 3.94
C VAL A 9 1.00 -76.52 2.93
N PRO A 10 0.62 -76.69 1.65
CA PRO A 10 1.56 -77.11 0.63
C PRO A 10 2.50 -75.95 0.34
N GLU A 11 3.78 -76.15 0.59
CA GLU A 11 4.88 -75.32 0.07
C GLU A 11 4.96 -75.53 -1.46
N ASP A 12 4.24 -74.68 -2.22
CA ASP A 12 4.46 -74.54 -3.65
C ASP A 12 5.48 -73.40 -3.84
N ASN A 13 6.74 -73.77 -3.67
CA ASN A 13 7.87 -72.92 -3.96
C ASN A 13 8.18 -72.98 -5.44
N ALA A 14 7.29 -72.40 -6.27
CA ALA A 14 7.61 -72.16 -7.67
C ALA A 14 8.42 -70.87 -7.75
N GLU A 15 9.75 -71.00 -7.64
CA GLU A 15 10.69 -70.00 -8.15
C GLU A 15 10.38 -69.74 -9.62
N VAL A 16 9.65 -68.66 -9.90
CA VAL A 16 9.58 -68.07 -11.22
C VAL A 16 10.95 -67.48 -11.51
N PRO A 17 11.73 -68.01 -12.46
CA PRO A 17 12.99 -67.41 -12.84
C PRO A 17 12.66 -66.04 -13.47
N GLU A 18 12.94 -64.96 -12.75
CA GLU A 18 13.00 -63.62 -13.32
C GLU A 18 14.14 -63.61 -14.38
N THR A 19 13.83 -64.03 -15.56
CA THR A 19 14.70 -63.75 -16.70
C THR A 19 14.68 -62.23 -16.89
N PRO A 20 15.86 -61.54 -16.84
CA PRO A 20 15.93 -60.15 -17.18
C PRO A 20 15.49 -60.00 -18.64
N VAL A 21 14.22 -59.57 -18.83
CA VAL A 21 13.68 -59.26 -20.17
C VAL A 21 14.46 -58.06 -20.67
N SER A 22 15.51 -58.31 -21.45
CA SER A 22 16.23 -57.28 -22.15
C SER A 22 15.23 -56.48 -22.97
N PRO A 23 15.12 -55.14 -22.77
CA PRO A 23 14.11 -54.32 -23.43
C PRO A 23 14.26 -54.46 -24.95
N THR A 24 13.15 -54.73 -25.63
CA THR A 24 13.07 -54.77 -27.09
C THR A 24 13.69 -53.49 -27.69
N PRO A 25 14.31 -53.57 -28.91
CA PRO A 25 14.92 -52.38 -29.54
C PRO A 25 14.02 -51.16 -29.54
N GLN A 26 12.73 -51.31 -29.81
CA GLN A 26 11.74 -50.23 -29.78
C GLN A 26 11.59 -49.57 -28.43
N LYS A 27 11.58 -50.34 -27.31
CA LYS A 27 11.53 -49.76 -25.94
C LYS A 27 12.84 -49.04 -25.57
N ARG A 28 13.97 -49.40 -26.15
CA ARG A 28 15.24 -48.67 -25.94
C ARG A 28 15.24 -47.33 -26.65
N ASP A 29 14.68 -47.24 -27.84
CA ASP A 29 14.58 -46.03 -28.63
C ASP A 29 13.58 -45.05 -27.99
N GLU A 30 12.43 -45.56 -27.53
CA GLU A 30 11.46 -44.76 -26.77
C GLU A 30 12.05 -44.19 -25.46
N LEU A 31 12.80 -45.01 -24.72
CA LEU A 31 13.47 -44.56 -23.48
C LEU A 31 14.53 -43.50 -23.77
N ALA A 32 15.30 -43.67 -24.86
CA ALA A 32 16.29 -42.67 -25.27
C ALA A 32 15.64 -41.35 -25.67
N GLU A 33 14.53 -41.40 -26.38
CA GLU A 33 13.76 -40.20 -26.75
C GLU A 33 13.17 -39.48 -25.52
N GLN A 34 12.60 -40.23 -24.56
CA GLN A 34 12.09 -39.68 -23.32
C GLN A 34 13.20 -39.05 -22.48
N LYS A 35 14.37 -39.69 -22.38
CA LYS A 35 15.53 -39.09 -21.69
C LYS A 35 15.93 -37.76 -22.33
N LYS A 36 16.05 -37.72 -23.66
CA LYS A 36 16.39 -36.51 -24.39
C LYS A 36 15.37 -35.40 -24.15
N ARG A 37 14.06 -35.71 -24.11
CA ARG A 37 13.02 -34.74 -23.78
C ARG A 37 13.14 -34.22 -22.33
N CYS A 38 13.46 -35.10 -21.37
CA CYS A 38 13.72 -34.73 -20.00
C CYS A 38 14.92 -33.80 -19.87
N ASP A 39 16.01 -34.10 -20.56
CA ASP A 39 17.23 -33.28 -20.56
C ASP A 39 16.94 -31.91 -21.18
N ASP A 40 16.26 -31.85 -22.33
CA ASP A 40 15.84 -30.60 -22.97
C ASP A 40 14.93 -29.77 -22.07
N LEU A 41 13.98 -30.38 -21.35
CA LEU A 41 13.11 -29.72 -20.41
C LEU A 41 13.88 -29.21 -19.19
N ASN A 42 14.81 -30.00 -18.67
CA ASN A 42 15.64 -29.60 -17.54
C ASN A 42 16.53 -28.40 -17.90
N ASP A 43 17.15 -28.41 -19.09
CA ASP A 43 17.95 -27.28 -19.57
C ASP A 43 17.10 -25.99 -19.71
N ARG A 44 15.88 -26.12 -20.25
CA ARG A 44 14.96 -24.98 -20.34
C ARG A 44 14.55 -24.50 -18.96
N TYR A 45 14.27 -25.40 -18.03
CA TYR A 45 13.94 -25.08 -16.66
C TYR A 45 15.08 -24.33 -15.97
N LEU A 46 16.32 -24.84 -16.06
CA LEU A 46 17.47 -24.18 -15.46
C LEU A 46 17.72 -22.78 -16.04
N ARG A 47 17.57 -22.65 -17.37
CA ARG A 47 17.65 -21.32 -18.02
C ARG A 47 16.59 -20.37 -17.52
N LEU A 48 15.31 -20.84 -17.49
CA LEU A 48 14.20 -20.02 -17.00
C LEU A 48 14.37 -19.64 -15.54
N ALA A 49 14.86 -20.55 -14.70
CA ALA A 49 15.15 -20.27 -13.29
C ALA A 49 16.22 -19.18 -13.14
N ALA A 50 17.30 -19.26 -13.93
CA ALA A 50 18.35 -18.25 -13.94
C ALA A 50 17.83 -16.87 -14.42
N ASP A 51 17.02 -16.87 -15.49
CA ASP A 51 16.41 -15.65 -16.02
C ASP A 51 15.44 -15.02 -15.00
N PHE A 52 14.65 -15.84 -14.29
CA PHE A 52 13.76 -15.38 -13.24
C PHE A 52 14.52 -14.77 -12.06
N ASP A 53 15.62 -15.39 -11.62
CA ASP A 53 16.46 -14.84 -10.56
C ASP A 53 17.10 -13.50 -10.97
N ASN A 54 17.57 -13.39 -12.22
CA ASN A 54 18.10 -12.16 -12.75
C ASN A 54 17.02 -11.06 -12.83
N TYR A 55 15.82 -11.43 -13.30
CA TYR A 55 14.67 -10.54 -13.34
C TYR A 55 14.30 -10.02 -11.93
N ARG A 56 14.20 -10.92 -10.95
CA ARG A 56 13.89 -10.57 -9.56
C ARG A 56 14.91 -9.60 -8.97
N LYS A 57 16.21 -9.87 -9.16
CA LYS A 57 17.29 -8.99 -8.69
C LYS A 57 17.25 -7.62 -9.36
N ARG A 58 16.97 -7.57 -10.66
CA ARG A 58 16.83 -6.29 -11.39
C ARG A 58 15.63 -5.51 -10.87
N THR A 59 14.44 -6.15 -10.79
CA THR A 59 13.22 -5.49 -10.32
C THR A 59 13.37 -4.95 -8.90
N SER A 60 14.08 -5.66 -8.00
CA SER A 60 14.37 -5.16 -6.65
C SER A 60 15.21 -3.89 -6.69
N ARG A 61 16.27 -3.85 -7.51
CA ARG A 61 17.11 -2.66 -7.66
C ARG A 61 16.36 -1.49 -8.28
N ASP A 62 15.54 -1.75 -9.28
CA ASP A 62 14.72 -0.74 -9.94
C ASP A 62 13.71 -0.16 -8.93
N HIS A 63 13.10 -1.02 -8.09
CA HIS A 63 12.19 -0.57 -7.04
C HIS A 63 12.91 0.27 -5.97
N GLU A 64 14.09 -0.15 -5.50
CA GLU A 64 14.91 0.64 -4.56
C GLU A 64 15.26 2.01 -5.14
N SER A 65 15.67 2.05 -6.40
CA SER A 65 15.95 3.30 -7.12
C SER A 65 14.73 4.21 -7.22
N LEU A 66 13.57 3.64 -7.57
CA LEU A 66 12.31 4.39 -7.61
C LEU A 66 11.95 4.99 -6.25
N VAL A 67 12.09 4.22 -5.17
CA VAL A 67 11.81 4.71 -3.81
C VAL A 67 12.78 5.83 -3.41
N GLN A 68 14.07 5.69 -3.72
CA GLN A 68 15.08 6.71 -3.41
C GLN A 68 14.83 8.02 -4.15
N HIS A 69 14.38 7.97 -5.41
CA HIS A 69 14.18 9.16 -6.24
C HIS A 69 12.72 9.62 -6.32
N ALA A 70 11.78 8.90 -5.67
CA ALA A 70 10.36 9.21 -5.72
C ALA A 70 10.03 10.65 -5.27
N ASN A 71 10.79 11.18 -4.33
CA ASN A 71 10.56 12.49 -3.74
C ASN A 71 11.46 13.59 -4.32
N GLU A 72 12.39 13.27 -5.26
CA GLU A 72 13.37 14.22 -5.79
C GLU A 72 12.69 15.45 -6.41
N ARG A 73 11.68 15.21 -7.25
CA ARG A 73 10.92 16.28 -7.89
C ARG A 73 10.20 17.16 -6.87
N PHE A 74 9.57 16.53 -5.88
CA PHE A 74 8.88 17.26 -4.81
C PHE A 74 9.87 18.04 -3.95
N ALA A 75 11.04 17.49 -3.67
CA ALA A 75 12.10 18.19 -2.94
C ALA A 75 12.57 19.44 -3.70
N VAL A 76 12.77 19.37 -5.03
CA VAL A 76 13.10 20.53 -5.86
C VAL A 76 12.01 21.59 -5.81
N ASP A 77 10.73 21.19 -5.91
CA ASP A 77 9.60 22.11 -5.77
C ASP A 77 9.58 22.81 -4.40
N ILE A 78 9.97 22.13 -3.31
CA ILE A 78 10.07 22.71 -1.97
C ILE A 78 11.25 23.70 -1.86
N LEU A 79 12.36 23.42 -2.52
CA LEU A 79 13.50 24.36 -2.55
C LEU A 79 13.10 25.70 -3.20
N GLU A 80 12.25 25.68 -4.23
CA GLU A 80 11.70 26.90 -4.82
C GLU A 80 10.94 27.76 -3.78
N ILE A 81 10.22 27.12 -2.87
CA ILE A 81 9.54 27.82 -1.76
C ILE A 81 10.56 28.46 -0.83
N ALA A 82 11.62 27.72 -0.45
CA ALA A 82 12.67 28.22 0.43
C ALA A 82 13.34 29.46 -0.16
N ASP A 83 13.69 29.43 -1.46
CA ASP A 83 14.28 30.57 -2.17
C ASP A 83 13.37 31.82 -2.15
N ASN A 84 12.06 31.58 -2.36
CA ASN A 84 11.07 32.68 -2.30
C ASN A 84 10.91 33.23 -0.89
N MET A 85 10.98 32.37 0.16
CA MET A 85 10.95 32.82 1.56
C MET A 85 12.17 33.68 1.90
N GLU A 86 13.38 33.27 1.47
CA GLU A 86 14.57 34.07 1.68
C GLU A 86 14.50 35.44 0.99
N ARG A 87 13.90 35.46 -0.20
CA ARG A 87 13.69 36.70 -0.96
C ARG A 87 12.70 37.62 -0.25
N ALA A 88 11.58 37.07 0.25
CA ALA A 88 10.56 37.83 0.99
C ALA A 88 11.13 38.41 2.30
N LEU A 89 12.01 37.67 3.01
CA LEU A 89 12.66 38.14 4.24
C LEU A 89 13.67 39.29 4.01
N LYS A 90 14.17 39.46 2.79
CA LYS A 90 15.08 40.56 2.40
C LYS A 90 14.33 41.80 1.88
N ALA A 91 13.00 41.68 1.69
CA ALA A 91 12.16 42.78 1.25
C ALA A 91 11.80 43.72 2.41
N ASP A 92 11.41 44.96 2.08
CA ASP A 92 10.89 45.92 3.06
C ASP A 92 9.56 45.42 3.64
N ASP A 93 9.23 45.89 4.86
CA ASP A 93 8.02 45.50 5.61
C ASP A 93 6.72 45.68 4.79
N ASP A 94 6.64 46.72 3.98
CA ASP A 94 5.48 47.04 3.14
C ASP A 94 5.24 45.93 2.06
N HIS A 95 6.27 45.24 1.62
CA HIS A 95 6.23 44.19 0.60
C HIS A 95 6.17 42.75 1.18
N LEU A 96 6.49 42.62 2.47
CA LEU A 96 6.58 41.31 3.13
C LEU A 96 5.25 40.56 3.06
N ARG A 97 4.11 41.23 3.34
CA ARG A 97 2.78 40.61 3.28
C ARG A 97 2.45 40.08 1.90
N THR A 98 2.76 40.85 0.87
CA THR A 98 2.56 40.45 -0.54
C THR A 98 3.44 39.25 -0.90
N GLY A 99 4.71 39.28 -0.45
CA GLY A 99 5.66 38.16 -0.64
C GLY A 99 5.16 36.85 0.00
N VAL A 100 4.68 36.91 1.24
CA VAL A 100 4.12 35.76 1.94
C VAL A 100 2.86 35.21 1.23
N GLU A 101 2.00 36.06 0.71
CA GLU A 101 0.83 35.63 -0.05
C GLU A 101 1.21 34.93 -1.35
N GLN A 102 2.24 35.43 -2.06
CA GLN A 102 2.77 34.78 -3.26
C GLN A 102 3.35 33.40 -2.92
N ILE A 103 4.10 33.26 -1.80
CA ILE A 103 4.63 31.98 -1.34
C ILE A 103 3.48 31.01 -1.01
N ARG A 104 2.44 31.47 -0.36
CA ARG A 104 1.24 30.66 -0.08
C ARG A 104 0.61 30.13 -1.36
N GLN A 105 0.47 30.97 -2.39
CA GLN A 105 -0.06 30.56 -3.69
C GLN A 105 0.85 29.58 -4.41
N LEU A 106 2.16 29.80 -4.37
CA LEU A 106 3.16 28.87 -4.94
C LEU A 106 3.07 27.51 -4.26
N LEU A 107 3.06 27.48 -2.91
CA LEU A 107 2.89 26.24 -2.15
C LEU A 107 1.61 25.50 -2.53
N ALA A 108 0.49 26.20 -2.63
CA ALA A 108 -0.78 25.60 -3.04
C ALA A 108 -0.69 24.98 -4.47
N GLY A 109 -0.03 25.67 -5.39
CA GLY A 109 0.22 25.17 -6.75
C GLY A 109 1.11 23.91 -6.75
N ILE A 110 2.17 23.89 -5.95
CA ILE A 110 3.07 22.74 -5.80
C ILE A 110 2.31 21.54 -5.24
N LEU A 111 1.53 21.72 -4.19
CA LEU A 111 0.72 20.67 -3.60
C LEU A 111 -0.27 20.09 -4.63
N ALA A 112 -0.96 20.94 -5.36
CA ALA A 112 -1.92 20.51 -6.39
C ALA A 112 -1.25 19.72 -7.53
N ARG A 113 -0.08 20.15 -8.02
CA ARG A 113 0.71 19.43 -9.04
C ARG A 113 1.13 18.03 -8.57
N ASN A 114 1.36 17.87 -7.28
CA ASN A 114 1.71 16.59 -6.67
C ASN A 114 0.49 15.77 -6.22
N GLY A 115 -0.74 16.17 -6.64
CA GLY A 115 -1.98 15.47 -6.33
C GLY A 115 -2.42 15.61 -4.87
N ILE A 116 -1.88 16.62 -4.15
CA ILE A 116 -2.24 16.92 -2.77
C ILE A 116 -3.28 18.02 -2.79
N THR A 117 -4.48 17.72 -2.28
CA THR A 117 -5.61 18.65 -2.21
C THR A 117 -6.08 18.84 -0.78
N PRO A 118 -6.47 20.07 -0.38
CA PRO A 118 -7.06 20.29 0.93
C PRO A 118 -8.43 19.60 1.03
N ILE A 119 -8.76 19.16 2.23
CA ILE A 119 -10.07 18.62 2.57
C ILE A 119 -10.96 19.81 2.97
N ASP A 120 -12.04 19.99 2.22
CA ASP A 120 -13.04 21.01 2.49
C ASP A 120 -14.04 20.47 3.51
N ALA A 121 -13.82 20.78 4.78
CA ALA A 121 -14.60 20.26 5.90
C ALA A 121 -15.64 21.25 6.45
N LEU A 122 -15.45 22.56 6.26
CA LEU A 122 -16.28 23.58 6.88
C LEU A 122 -17.75 23.48 6.43
N LYS A 123 -18.69 23.49 7.38
CA LYS A 123 -20.14 23.37 7.15
C LYS A 123 -20.57 22.06 6.48
N LYS A 124 -19.74 21.02 6.56
CA LYS A 124 -20.08 19.68 6.10
C LYS A 124 -20.32 18.77 7.28
N SER A 125 -21.01 17.65 7.03
CA SER A 125 -21.16 16.59 8.02
C SER A 125 -19.79 16.02 8.38
N PHE A 126 -19.60 15.73 9.66
CA PHE A 126 -18.40 15.06 10.14
C PHE A 126 -18.25 13.67 9.51
N ASP A 127 -17.09 13.43 8.92
CA ASP A 127 -16.72 12.14 8.35
C ASP A 127 -15.46 11.63 9.05
N PRO A 128 -15.54 10.52 9.80
CA PRO A 128 -14.38 9.93 10.46
C PRO A 128 -13.25 9.49 9.51
N GLY A 129 -13.56 9.31 8.22
CA GLY A 129 -12.57 8.96 7.19
C GLY A 129 -11.68 10.13 6.75
N GLU A 130 -12.13 11.37 6.94
CA GLU A 130 -11.41 12.58 6.51
C GLU A 130 -11.17 13.58 7.64
N HIS A 131 -11.94 13.51 8.76
CA HIS A 131 -11.95 14.49 9.83
C HIS A 131 -11.57 13.87 11.18
N GLU A 132 -10.92 14.67 12.03
CA GLU A 132 -10.62 14.38 13.43
C GLU A 132 -11.34 15.41 14.29
N ALA A 133 -12.37 15.00 15.04
CA ALA A 133 -13.09 15.87 15.94
C ALA A 133 -12.25 16.15 17.21
N VAL A 134 -11.78 17.37 17.39
CA VAL A 134 -10.98 17.77 18.55
C VAL A 134 -11.80 18.54 19.59
N ALA A 135 -12.94 19.08 19.19
CA ALA A 135 -13.87 19.77 20.08
C ALA A 135 -15.32 19.56 19.63
N HIS A 136 -16.21 19.58 20.62
CA HIS A 136 -17.65 19.65 20.41
C HIS A 136 -18.18 20.94 21.01
N VAL A 137 -18.83 21.76 20.19
CA VAL A 137 -19.31 23.10 20.59
C VAL A 137 -20.81 23.20 20.36
N SER A 138 -21.49 23.98 21.20
CA SER A 138 -22.88 24.37 20.97
C SER A 138 -22.93 25.40 19.84
N SER A 139 -23.77 25.19 18.84
CA SER A 139 -23.91 26.09 17.70
C SER A 139 -25.32 25.97 17.11
N ASP A 140 -25.70 26.94 16.26
CA ASP A 140 -26.97 26.92 15.54
C ASP A 140 -27.01 25.88 14.39
N GLU A 141 -25.87 25.25 14.09
CA GLU A 141 -25.77 24.21 13.08
C GLU A 141 -26.31 22.88 13.63
N THR A 142 -26.76 22.00 12.74
CA THR A 142 -27.24 20.68 13.12
C THR A 142 -26.14 19.85 13.79
N GLU A 143 -26.53 18.99 14.74
CA GLU A 143 -25.60 18.06 15.39
C GLU A 143 -24.80 17.27 14.37
N GLY A 144 -23.50 17.14 14.61
CA GLY A 144 -22.59 16.42 13.70
C GLY A 144 -22.04 17.27 12.54
N THR A 145 -22.40 18.56 12.45
CA THR A 145 -21.85 19.47 11.42
C THR A 145 -20.53 20.08 11.89
N VAL A 146 -19.57 20.19 10.98
CA VAL A 146 -18.29 20.87 11.23
C VAL A 146 -18.52 22.37 11.25
N VAL A 147 -18.32 22.99 12.40
CA VAL A 147 -18.49 24.45 12.62
C VAL A 147 -17.21 25.21 12.38
N ASP A 148 -16.06 24.61 12.69
CA ASP A 148 -14.76 25.27 12.52
C ASP A 148 -13.68 24.27 12.13
N VAL A 149 -12.64 24.75 11.43
CA VAL A 149 -11.49 23.97 11.00
C VAL A 149 -10.23 24.53 11.66
N LEU A 150 -9.82 23.92 12.77
CA LEU A 150 -8.63 24.33 13.51
C LEU A 150 -7.33 24.05 12.75
N SER A 151 -7.30 22.97 11.95
CA SER A 151 -6.16 22.65 11.10
C SER A 151 -6.67 21.96 9.85
N PRO A 152 -6.32 22.47 8.64
CA PRO A 152 -6.78 21.87 7.39
C PRO A 152 -6.25 20.44 7.22
N GLY A 153 -7.11 19.55 6.74
CA GLY A 153 -6.74 18.22 6.30
C GLY A 153 -6.24 18.23 4.86
N TYR A 154 -5.50 17.19 4.49
CA TYR A 154 -5.03 17.01 3.13
C TYR A 154 -5.15 15.56 2.68
N ARG A 155 -5.51 15.37 1.41
CA ARG A 155 -5.45 14.06 0.76
C ARG A 155 -4.48 14.10 -0.41
N MET A 156 -3.80 12.99 -0.63
CA MET A 156 -2.98 12.76 -1.81
C MET A 156 -3.66 11.72 -2.69
N HIS A 157 -4.12 12.14 -3.87
CA HIS A 157 -4.99 11.33 -4.72
C HIS A 157 -6.23 10.83 -3.95
N LYS A 158 -6.30 9.52 -3.66
CA LYS A 158 -7.41 8.88 -2.92
C LYS A 158 -7.11 8.64 -1.44
N LYS A 159 -5.88 8.91 -0.98
CA LYS A 159 -5.45 8.62 0.39
C LYS A 159 -5.40 9.89 1.22
N VAL A 160 -6.05 9.88 2.37
CA VAL A 160 -5.90 10.93 3.38
C VAL A 160 -4.49 10.81 3.97
N ILE A 161 -3.70 11.89 3.87
CA ILE A 161 -2.35 11.99 4.43
C ILE A 161 -2.33 12.77 5.74
N ARG A 162 -3.36 13.59 5.97
CA ARG A 162 -3.57 14.35 7.21
C ARG A 162 -5.05 14.62 7.36
N TYR A 163 -5.63 14.20 8.49
CA TYR A 163 -7.02 14.50 8.82
C TYR A 163 -7.22 15.98 9.10
N ALA A 164 -8.40 16.53 8.74
CA ALA A 164 -8.77 17.88 9.14
C ALA A 164 -9.16 17.86 10.61
N LYS A 165 -8.51 18.70 11.44
CA LYS A 165 -8.88 18.88 12.84
C LYS A 165 -10.02 19.88 12.92
N VAL A 166 -11.17 19.41 13.39
CA VAL A 166 -12.42 20.18 13.33
C VAL A 166 -13.11 20.26 14.68
N ALA A 167 -13.89 21.34 14.85
CA ALA A 167 -14.89 21.45 15.89
C ALA A 167 -16.25 21.07 15.31
N VAL A 168 -16.99 20.21 16.03
CA VAL A 168 -18.26 19.64 15.59
C VAL A 168 -19.39 20.19 16.45
N SER A 169 -20.52 20.54 15.83
CA SER A 169 -21.72 20.98 16.53
C SER A 169 -22.34 19.86 17.36
N LYS A 170 -22.76 20.20 18.59
CA LYS A 170 -23.66 19.40 19.43
C LYS A 170 -25.15 19.73 19.19
N GLY A 171 -25.43 20.65 18.25
CA GLY A 171 -26.75 21.21 18.10
C GLY A 171 -27.02 22.30 19.15
N HIS A 172 -28.20 22.89 19.07
CA HIS A 172 -28.64 23.90 20.02
C HIS A 172 -29.06 23.22 21.33
N THR A 173 -28.27 23.38 22.38
CA THR A 173 -28.70 23.02 23.76
C THR A 173 -29.59 24.11 24.29
N SER A 174 -30.89 23.92 24.26
CA SER A 174 -31.91 24.83 24.88
C SER A 174 -31.85 24.82 26.41
N ASN A 175 -30.67 24.89 27.02
CA ASN A 175 -30.52 24.76 28.48
C ASN A 175 -29.76 25.92 29.15
N ASP A 176 -29.55 27.07 28.48
CA ASP A 176 -28.95 28.26 29.12
C ASP A 176 -29.96 29.35 29.53
N GLU A 177 -31.27 29.05 29.61
CA GLU A 177 -32.29 29.98 30.12
C GLU A 177 -32.81 29.61 31.51
N ALA A 178 -31.99 29.11 32.42
CA ALA A 178 -32.48 28.89 33.78
C ALA A 178 -31.42 29.14 34.86
N THR A 179 -30.85 30.36 34.93
CA THR A 179 -30.26 30.83 36.20
C THR A 179 -30.10 32.38 36.22
N VAL A 180 -31.22 33.11 36.02
CA VAL A 180 -31.32 34.49 36.51
C VAL A 180 -32.73 34.69 37.03
N GLU A 181 -33.05 34.14 38.22
CA GLU A 181 -34.06 34.65 39.12
C GLU A 181 -33.82 34.11 40.54
N LYS A 182 -33.16 34.85 41.36
CA LYS A 182 -33.43 35.26 42.72
C LYS A 182 -32.22 35.83 43.42
#